data_3e85a0d1a2e5b209a22ea5c76532dedc
#
_entry.id   3e85a0d1a2e5b209a22ea5c76532dedc
#
_cell.length_a   1.000
_cell.length_b   1.000
_cell.length_c   1.000
_cell.angle_alpha   90.00
_cell.angle_beta   90.00
_cell.angle_gamma   90.00
#
_symmetry.space_group_name_H-M   'P 1'
#
loop_
_entity.id
_entity.type
_entity.pdbx_description
1 polymer ?
#
loop_
_entity_poly.entity_id
_entity_poly.type
_entity_poly.pdbx_seq_one_letter_code
_entity_poly.pdbx_strand_id
1 'polypeptide(L)'
;MAENTAVATVAQTEGLISPFSSSSSFETAQRMAKCLASSTIVPDAFRGQPGLANAMIAIELAARLNVSVMQIMQNLYVIHGRPAFSSQFIIAAIQSCGRYSALKYDIRRDADGSPVGCIAYATELSTGERLESPEITMQMAEDEGWLSKSGSKWKTMPEVMLRYRAASAFGRLYAPDVLMGFRSQEEAEDMANAVPVPQSKTDKLNELLDAAEAEQPEEKPFPKSARDILNAEIEDAETVSEEE
;
A
#
# COMPACT_ATOMS: atom_id res chain seq x y z
N MET A 1 5.96 -47.10 -34.20
CA MET A 1 6.74 -45.89 -33.86
C MET A 1 5.83 -44.99 -33.07
N ALA A 2 6.05 -44.94 -31.79
CA ALA A 2 5.27 -44.05 -30.90
C ALA A 2 6.13 -42.80 -30.67
N GLU A 3 5.69 -41.67 -31.16
CA GLU A 3 6.31 -40.35 -30.89
C GLU A 3 5.98 -39.95 -29.46
N ASN A 4 7.03 -39.87 -28.68
CA ASN A 4 6.99 -39.42 -27.30
C ASN A 4 6.99 -37.87 -27.30
N THR A 5 5.82 -37.26 -27.31
CA THR A 5 5.67 -35.82 -27.16
C THR A 5 5.92 -35.44 -25.70
N ALA A 6 7.17 -35.10 -25.38
CA ALA A 6 7.51 -34.52 -24.09
C ALA A 6 6.81 -33.17 -23.97
N VAL A 7 5.75 -33.13 -23.17
CA VAL A 7 5.14 -31.87 -22.73
C VAL A 7 6.18 -31.16 -21.88
N ALA A 8 6.73 -30.06 -22.41
CA ALA A 8 7.60 -29.20 -21.64
C ALA A 8 6.82 -28.68 -20.43
N THR A 9 7.20 -29.15 -19.24
CA THR A 9 6.72 -28.61 -17.97
C THR A 9 7.13 -27.15 -17.93
N VAL A 10 6.17 -26.24 -18.07
CA VAL A 10 6.38 -24.82 -17.82
C VAL A 10 6.92 -24.71 -16.40
N ALA A 11 8.18 -24.29 -16.27
CA ALA A 11 8.79 -24.01 -14.98
C ALA A 11 7.84 -23.07 -14.22
N GLN A 12 7.29 -23.53 -13.12
CA GLN A 12 6.57 -22.68 -12.19
C GLN A 12 7.56 -21.58 -11.79
N THR A 13 7.31 -20.36 -12.20
CA THR A 13 8.00 -19.20 -11.67
C THR A 13 7.79 -19.26 -10.17
N GLU A 14 8.84 -19.57 -9.41
CA GLU A 14 8.79 -19.51 -7.95
C GLU A 14 8.34 -18.08 -7.62
N GLY A 15 7.11 -17.95 -7.15
CA GLY A 15 6.57 -16.65 -6.76
C GLY A 15 7.48 -16.05 -5.70
N LEU A 16 7.63 -14.73 -5.70
CA LEU A 16 8.40 -14.04 -4.66
C LEU A 16 7.91 -14.50 -3.29
N ILE A 17 8.83 -15.03 -2.49
CA ILE A 17 8.50 -15.50 -1.13
C ILE A 17 8.20 -14.24 -0.28
N SER A 18 7.09 -14.27 0.47
CA SER A 18 6.77 -13.17 1.39
C SER A 18 7.92 -12.95 2.39
N PRO A 19 8.35 -11.69 2.60
CA PRO A 19 9.35 -11.34 3.60
C PRO A 19 9.03 -11.86 5.01
N PHE A 20 7.75 -12.00 5.32
CA PHE A 20 7.28 -12.38 6.65
C PHE A 20 7.04 -13.89 6.81
N SER A 21 7.43 -14.72 5.85
CA SER A 21 7.25 -16.17 5.91
C SER A 21 8.25 -16.87 6.83
N SER A 22 9.46 -16.35 7.02
CA SER A 22 10.51 -16.88 7.88
C SER A 22 11.56 -15.82 8.23
N SER A 23 12.38 -16.07 9.26
CA SER A 23 13.50 -15.18 9.62
C SER A 23 14.49 -15.00 8.47
N SER A 24 14.81 -16.07 7.74
CA SER A 24 15.74 -15.99 6.59
C SER A 24 15.16 -15.18 5.43
N SER A 25 13.85 -15.29 5.17
CA SER A 25 13.15 -14.48 4.17
C SER A 25 13.16 -13.02 4.56
N PHE A 26 12.93 -12.72 5.84
CA PHE A 26 12.98 -11.38 6.38
C PHE A 26 14.36 -10.73 6.24
N GLU A 27 15.43 -11.43 6.64
CA GLU A 27 16.81 -10.97 6.47
C GLU A 27 17.18 -10.72 5.01
N THR A 28 16.72 -11.59 4.12
CA THR A 28 16.93 -11.41 2.67
C THR A 28 16.21 -10.18 2.16
N ALA A 29 14.95 -9.99 2.54
CA ALA A 29 14.17 -8.81 2.18
C ALA A 29 14.78 -7.51 2.76
N GLN A 30 15.33 -7.54 3.98
CA GLN A 30 16.06 -6.40 4.54
C GLN A 30 17.30 -6.02 3.69
N ARG A 31 18.06 -7.02 3.21
CA ARG A 31 19.19 -6.76 2.30
C ARG A 31 18.72 -6.19 0.96
N MET A 32 17.63 -6.72 0.41
CA MET A 32 17.02 -6.20 -0.82
C MET A 32 16.53 -4.75 -0.61
N ALA A 33 15.83 -4.47 0.49
CA ALA A 33 15.34 -3.14 0.82
C ALA A 33 16.49 -2.11 0.94
N LYS A 34 17.61 -2.49 1.58
CA LYS A 34 18.81 -1.64 1.65
C LYS A 34 19.38 -1.32 0.28
N CYS A 35 19.46 -2.33 -0.59
CA CYS A 35 19.94 -2.14 -1.97
C CYS A 35 19.00 -1.21 -2.75
N LEU A 36 17.70 -1.44 -2.69
CA LEU A 36 16.68 -0.61 -3.37
C LEU A 36 16.69 0.83 -2.84
N ALA A 37 16.74 1.02 -1.53
CA ALA A 37 16.76 2.34 -0.91
C ALA A 37 18.01 3.17 -1.24
N SER A 38 19.10 2.53 -1.63
CA SER A 38 20.31 3.23 -2.12
C SER A 38 20.23 3.63 -3.60
N SER A 39 19.22 3.15 -4.33
CA SER A 39 19.05 3.43 -5.77
C SER A 39 18.53 4.83 -6.03
N THR A 40 19.02 5.48 -7.10
CA THR A 40 18.54 6.79 -7.57
C THR A 40 17.31 6.72 -8.45
N ILE A 41 16.89 5.52 -8.88
CA ILE A 41 15.72 5.34 -9.76
C ILE A 41 14.44 4.94 -9.02
N VAL A 42 14.51 4.67 -7.71
CA VAL A 42 13.31 4.48 -6.88
C VAL A 42 12.74 5.84 -6.46
N PRO A 43 11.40 5.95 -6.28
CA PRO A 43 10.78 7.19 -5.78
C PRO A 43 11.29 7.58 -4.39
N ASP A 44 11.24 8.87 -4.07
CA ASP A 44 11.80 9.43 -2.83
C ASP A 44 11.26 8.78 -1.55
N ALA A 45 9.99 8.37 -1.55
CA ALA A 45 9.36 7.66 -0.42
C ALA A 45 10.05 6.34 -0.02
N PHE A 46 10.88 5.78 -0.92
CA PHE A 46 11.60 4.52 -0.72
C PHE A 46 13.12 4.72 -0.58
N ARG A 47 13.62 5.96 -0.62
CA ARG A 47 15.06 6.25 -0.59
C ARG A 47 15.60 6.42 0.81
N GLY A 48 16.87 6.07 0.95
CA GLY A 48 17.66 6.27 2.16
C GLY A 48 17.13 5.49 3.37
N GLN A 49 17.64 5.84 4.55
CA GLN A 49 17.26 5.18 5.80
C GLN A 49 15.75 5.29 6.13
N PRO A 50 15.08 6.45 5.94
CA PRO A 50 13.64 6.56 6.16
C PRO A 50 12.80 5.69 5.21
N GLY A 51 13.29 5.45 3.99
CA GLY A 51 12.59 4.66 2.97
C GLY A 51 12.68 3.15 3.14
N LEU A 52 13.53 2.64 4.06
CA LEU A 52 13.74 1.20 4.24
C LEU A 52 12.47 0.45 4.62
N ALA A 53 11.69 0.97 5.54
CA ALA A 53 10.43 0.35 5.96
C ALA A 53 9.42 0.30 4.80
N ASN A 54 9.31 1.39 4.03
CA ASN A 54 8.45 1.43 2.85
C ASN A 54 8.94 0.44 1.77
N ALA A 55 10.26 0.29 1.59
CA ALA A 55 10.83 -0.69 0.66
C ALA A 55 10.48 -2.13 1.08
N MET A 56 10.50 -2.45 2.38
CA MET A 56 10.05 -3.75 2.90
C MET A 56 8.59 -4.03 2.58
N ILE A 57 7.72 -3.03 2.78
CA ILE A 57 6.29 -3.13 2.43
C ILE A 57 6.12 -3.32 0.92
N ALA A 58 6.87 -2.60 0.10
CA ALA A 58 6.82 -2.76 -1.36
C ALA A 58 7.24 -4.18 -1.80
N ILE A 59 8.22 -4.79 -1.14
CA ILE A 59 8.65 -6.18 -1.40
C ILE A 59 7.52 -7.16 -1.04
N GLU A 60 6.85 -6.96 0.11
CA GLU A 60 5.69 -7.78 0.50
C GLU A 60 4.54 -7.68 -0.50
N LEU A 61 4.19 -6.45 -0.90
CA LEU A 61 3.14 -6.22 -1.89
C LEU A 61 3.47 -6.87 -3.24
N ALA A 62 4.73 -6.79 -3.66
CA ALA A 62 5.22 -7.42 -4.89
C ALA A 62 5.10 -8.94 -4.84
N ALA A 63 5.47 -9.55 -3.71
CA ALA A 63 5.32 -10.99 -3.50
C ALA A 63 3.85 -11.41 -3.53
N ARG A 64 2.98 -10.68 -2.83
CA ARG A 64 1.55 -10.96 -2.73
C ARG A 64 0.82 -10.82 -4.06
N LEU A 65 1.16 -9.81 -4.86
CA LEU A 65 0.54 -9.55 -6.17
C LEU A 65 1.25 -10.26 -7.33
N ASN A 66 2.35 -10.95 -7.05
CA ASN A 66 3.20 -11.61 -8.05
C ASN A 66 3.63 -10.66 -9.18
N VAL A 67 4.09 -9.47 -8.79
CA VAL A 67 4.61 -8.44 -9.69
C VAL A 67 6.01 -8.01 -9.28
N SER A 68 6.73 -7.24 -10.12
CA SER A 68 8.06 -6.78 -9.75
C SER A 68 8.00 -5.74 -8.61
N VAL A 69 9.00 -5.75 -7.73
CA VAL A 69 9.13 -4.74 -6.64
C VAL A 69 9.18 -3.32 -7.22
N MET A 70 9.88 -3.14 -8.34
CA MET A 70 9.97 -1.85 -9.01
C MET A 70 8.60 -1.37 -9.52
N GLN A 71 7.77 -2.29 -10.02
CA GLN A 71 6.41 -1.95 -10.46
C GLN A 71 5.56 -1.46 -9.29
N ILE A 72 5.69 -2.09 -8.12
CA ILE A 72 5.04 -1.58 -6.89
C ILE A 72 5.59 -0.19 -6.54
N MET A 73 6.91 -0.03 -6.41
CA MET A 73 7.50 1.24 -5.99
C MET A 73 7.13 2.41 -6.90
N GLN A 74 7.02 2.20 -8.20
CA GLN A 74 6.65 3.25 -9.16
C GLN A 74 5.16 3.60 -9.13
N ASN A 75 4.31 2.77 -8.53
CA ASN A 75 2.87 2.92 -8.56
C ASN A 75 2.22 3.02 -7.18
N LEU A 76 3.01 2.92 -6.11
CA LEU A 76 2.55 3.03 -4.73
C LEU A 76 2.89 4.43 -4.19
N TYR A 77 1.84 5.15 -3.80
CA TYR A 77 1.93 6.48 -3.21
C TYR A 77 1.58 6.41 -1.73
N VAL A 78 2.21 7.25 -0.93
CA VAL A 78 1.88 7.41 0.49
C VAL A 78 1.24 8.79 0.67
N ILE A 79 -0.06 8.84 0.90
CA ILE A 79 -0.83 10.06 1.02
C ILE A 79 -1.37 10.15 2.45
N HIS A 80 -0.89 11.14 3.22
CA HIS A 80 -1.22 11.30 4.64
C HIS A 80 -1.09 9.99 5.45
N GLY A 81 0.02 9.27 5.25
CA GLY A 81 0.30 8.00 5.94
C GLY A 81 -0.49 6.78 5.42
N ARG A 82 -1.32 6.95 4.39
CA ARG A 82 -2.10 5.85 3.80
C ARG A 82 -1.54 5.47 2.42
N PRO A 83 -1.35 4.18 2.15
CA PRO A 83 -0.93 3.72 0.83
C PRO A 83 -2.08 3.84 -0.17
N ALA A 84 -1.74 4.22 -1.40
CA ALA A 84 -2.65 4.31 -2.53
C ALA A 84 -1.95 3.86 -3.81
N PHE A 85 -2.68 3.21 -4.72
CA PHE A 85 -2.14 2.83 -6.01
C PHE A 85 -2.44 3.88 -7.09
N SER A 86 -1.57 3.97 -8.11
CA SER A 86 -1.93 4.71 -9.32
C SER A 86 -3.16 4.07 -9.99
N SER A 87 -4.02 4.87 -10.60
CA SER A 87 -5.17 4.36 -11.37
C SER A 87 -4.73 3.41 -12.50
N GLN A 88 -3.55 3.66 -13.09
CA GLN A 88 -2.96 2.79 -14.11
C GLN A 88 -2.61 1.41 -13.55
N PHE A 89 -2.05 1.34 -12.35
CA PHE A 89 -1.74 0.07 -11.70
C PHE A 89 -3.02 -0.69 -11.33
N ILE A 90 -4.05 0.00 -10.84
CA ILE A 90 -5.36 -0.60 -10.57
C ILE A 90 -5.92 -1.29 -11.82
N ILE A 91 -5.91 -0.60 -12.96
CA ILE A 91 -6.36 -1.16 -14.24
C ILE A 91 -5.52 -2.39 -14.62
N ALA A 92 -4.19 -2.29 -14.50
CA ALA A 92 -3.29 -3.38 -14.82
C ALA A 92 -3.52 -4.60 -13.91
N ALA A 93 -3.70 -4.38 -12.60
CA ALA A 93 -3.97 -5.44 -11.62
C ALA A 93 -5.29 -6.17 -11.91
N ILE A 94 -6.36 -5.43 -12.23
CA ILE A 94 -7.66 -6.02 -12.61
C ILE A 94 -7.50 -6.85 -13.90
N GLN A 95 -6.80 -6.34 -14.90
CA GLN A 95 -6.62 -7.05 -16.18
C GLN A 95 -5.71 -8.28 -16.04
N SER A 96 -4.73 -8.26 -15.16
CA SER A 96 -3.79 -9.36 -14.96
C SER A 96 -4.27 -10.45 -13.99
N CYS A 97 -5.32 -10.20 -13.21
CA CYS A 97 -5.80 -11.17 -12.21
C CYS A 97 -6.42 -12.46 -12.81
N GLY A 98 -6.67 -12.48 -14.12
CA GLY A 98 -7.19 -13.66 -14.83
C GLY A 98 -8.67 -13.99 -14.58
N ARG A 99 -9.39 -13.15 -13.81
CA ARG A 99 -10.83 -13.37 -13.51
C ARG A 99 -11.75 -12.68 -14.50
N TYR A 100 -11.28 -11.62 -15.15
CA TYR A 100 -12.08 -10.77 -16.01
C TYR A 100 -11.48 -10.69 -17.42
N SER A 101 -12.33 -10.40 -18.39
CA SER A 101 -11.88 -9.95 -19.71
C SER A 101 -11.16 -8.59 -19.58
N ALA A 102 -10.57 -8.12 -20.68
CA ALA A 102 -10.04 -6.75 -20.71
C ALA A 102 -11.11 -5.74 -20.28
N LEU A 103 -10.73 -4.83 -19.36
CA LEU A 103 -11.59 -3.76 -18.90
C LEU A 103 -11.90 -2.82 -20.06
N LYS A 104 -13.18 -2.54 -20.28
CA LYS A 104 -13.70 -1.66 -21.31
C LYS A 104 -14.49 -0.52 -20.69
N TYR A 105 -14.82 0.49 -21.51
CA TYR A 105 -15.43 1.71 -21.02
C TYR A 105 -16.53 2.16 -21.96
N ASP A 106 -17.71 2.41 -21.42
CA ASP A 106 -18.83 3.07 -22.08
C ASP A 106 -18.80 4.55 -21.66
N ILE A 107 -18.56 5.45 -22.64
CA ILE A 107 -18.46 6.88 -22.40
C ILE A 107 -19.70 7.54 -22.93
N ARG A 108 -20.47 8.15 -22.02
CA ARG A 108 -21.62 8.99 -22.40
C ARG A 108 -21.12 10.39 -22.75
N ARG A 109 -21.62 10.91 -23.87
CA ARG A 109 -21.29 12.25 -24.36
C ARG A 109 -22.55 13.12 -24.45
N ASP A 110 -22.39 14.42 -24.31
CA ASP A 110 -23.42 15.39 -24.56
C ASP A 110 -23.63 15.67 -26.08
N ALA A 111 -24.50 16.63 -26.38
CA ALA A 111 -24.80 17.03 -27.75
C ALA A 111 -23.60 17.63 -28.50
N ASP A 112 -22.64 18.21 -27.77
CA ASP A 112 -21.42 18.83 -28.30
C ASP A 112 -20.27 17.80 -28.44
N GLY A 113 -20.51 16.54 -28.05
CA GLY A 113 -19.53 15.46 -28.07
C GLY A 113 -18.58 15.43 -26.87
N SER A 114 -18.77 16.28 -25.87
CA SER A 114 -17.95 16.29 -24.66
C SER A 114 -18.29 15.11 -23.75
N PRO A 115 -17.29 14.47 -23.08
CA PRO A 115 -17.54 13.35 -22.21
C PRO A 115 -18.23 13.84 -20.92
N VAL A 116 -19.39 13.29 -20.59
CA VAL A 116 -20.18 13.65 -19.41
C VAL A 116 -20.34 12.51 -18.39
N GLY A 117 -20.05 11.28 -18.79
CA GLY A 117 -20.10 10.12 -17.89
C GLY A 117 -19.31 8.94 -18.45
N CYS A 118 -18.98 8.00 -17.57
CA CYS A 118 -18.26 6.79 -17.92
C CYS A 118 -18.63 5.62 -17.00
N ILE A 119 -18.85 4.46 -17.58
CA ILE A 119 -19.00 3.16 -16.91
C ILE A 119 -17.83 2.29 -17.34
N ALA A 120 -17.13 1.68 -16.39
CA ALA A 120 -16.17 0.63 -16.67
C ALA A 120 -16.86 -0.72 -16.58
N TYR A 121 -16.57 -1.61 -17.51
CA TYR A 121 -17.15 -2.95 -17.52
C TYR A 121 -16.18 -4.02 -17.99
N ALA A 122 -16.38 -5.24 -17.52
CA ALA A 122 -15.70 -6.44 -17.97
C ALA A 122 -16.62 -7.65 -17.88
N THR A 123 -16.29 -8.72 -18.59
CA THR A 123 -16.98 -9.99 -18.45
C THR A 123 -16.23 -10.87 -17.45
N GLU A 124 -16.92 -11.38 -16.45
CA GLU A 124 -16.36 -12.38 -15.55
C GLU A 124 -16.19 -13.70 -16.33
N LEU A 125 -14.95 -14.23 -16.36
CA LEU A 125 -14.62 -15.38 -17.20
C LEU A 125 -15.22 -16.70 -16.69
N SER A 126 -15.53 -16.80 -15.41
CA SER A 126 -16.11 -17.99 -14.79
C SER A 126 -17.62 -18.16 -15.07
N THR A 127 -18.35 -17.06 -15.11
CA THR A 127 -19.81 -17.03 -15.25
C THR A 127 -20.28 -16.58 -16.62
N GLY A 128 -19.44 -15.82 -17.35
CA GLY A 128 -19.82 -15.12 -18.57
C GLY A 128 -20.66 -13.87 -18.33
N GLU A 129 -20.85 -13.47 -17.08
CA GLU A 129 -21.64 -12.29 -16.72
C GLU A 129 -20.87 -11.00 -17.02
N ARG A 130 -21.57 -10.01 -17.56
CA ARG A 130 -21.06 -8.63 -17.70
C ARG A 130 -21.24 -7.88 -16.38
N LEU A 131 -20.14 -7.49 -15.80
CA LEU A 131 -20.07 -6.68 -14.58
C LEU A 131 -19.79 -5.23 -14.94
N GLU A 132 -20.45 -4.30 -14.25
CA GLU A 132 -20.35 -2.86 -14.54
C GLU A 132 -20.08 -2.05 -13.27
N SER A 133 -19.24 -1.02 -13.38
CA SER A 133 -19.09 -0.04 -12.32
C SER A 133 -20.34 0.86 -12.24
N PRO A 134 -20.55 1.58 -11.13
CA PRO A 134 -21.42 2.74 -11.14
C PRO A 134 -20.97 3.74 -12.22
N GLU A 135 -21.92 4.48 -12.79
CA GLU A 135 -21.57 5.57 -13.70
C GLU A 135 -20.87 6.69 -12.92
N ILE A 136 -19.68 7.08 -13.36
CA ILE A 136 -18.97 8.25 -12.87
C ILE A 136 -19.27 9.40 -13.83
N THR A 137 -19.72 10.54 -13.29
CA THR A 137 -20.15 11.68 -14.12
C THR A 137 -19.32 12.93 -13.87
N MET A 138 -19.33 13.84 -14.84
CA MET A 138 -18.73 15.17 -14.68
C MET A 138 -19.49 16.00 -13.63
N GLN A 139 -20.79 15.78 -13.44
CA GLN A 139 -21.55 16.39 -12.36
C GLN A 139 -21.01 15.97 -10.98
N MET A 140 -20.75 14.67 -10.79
CA MET A 140 -20.09 14.19 -9.55
C MET A 140 -18.73 14.87 -9.34
N ALA A 141 -17.96 15.07 -10.42
CA ALA A 141 -16.66 15.73 -10.33
C ALA A 141 -16.78 17.23 -9.92
N GLU A 142 -17.87 17.87 -10.28
CA GLU A 142 -18.19 19.22 -9.86
C GLU A 142 -18.66 19.25 -8.40
N ASP A 143 -19.65 18.44 -8.05
CA ASP A 143 -20.24 18.35 -6.71
C ASP A 143 -19.20 18.00 -5.63
N GLU A 144 -18.29 17.08 -5.95
CA GLU A 144 -17.17 16.66 -5.09
C GLU A 144 -15.96 17.63 -5.13
N GLY A 145 -16.03 18.69 -5.93
CA GLY A 145 -14.98 19.70 -6.01
C GLY A 145 -13.71 19.26 -6.74
N TRP A 146 -13.71 18.12 -7.46
CA TRP A 146 -12.52 17.64 -8.18
C TRP A 146 -12.10 18.59 -9.30
N LEU A 147 -13.05 19.29 -9.92
CA LEU A 147 -12.81 20.30 -10.95
C LEU A 147 -12.14 21.57 -10.40
N SER A 148 -12.40 21.93 -9.14
CA SER A 148 -11.93 23.18 -8.56
C SER A 148 -10.47 23.16 -8.11
N LYS A 149 -9.84 21.99 -7.99
CA LYS A 149 -8.45 21.84 -7.54
C LYS A 149 -7.47 22.53 -8.50
N SER A 150 -6.43 23.13 -7.94
CA SER A 150 -5.34 23.69 -8.73
C SER A 150 -4.67 22.60 -9.56
N GLY A 151 -4.50 22.82 -10.87
CA GLY A 151 -3.90 21.83 -11.78
C GLY A 151 -4.78 20.61 -12.05
N SER A 152 -6.07 20.67 -11.76
CA SER A 152 -6.99 19.55 -11.93
C SER A 152 -6.99 18.98 -13.35
N LYS A 153 -6.69 17.69 -13.46
CA LYS A 153 -6.74 16.95 -14.72
C LYS A 153 -8.17 16.74 -15.24
N TRP A 154 -9.17 16.90 -14.39
CA TRP A 154 -10.57 16.88 -14.79
C TRP A 154 -10.94 17.99 -15.78
N LYS A 155 -10.22 19.13 -15.75
CA LYS A 155 -10.39 20.21 -16.74
C LYS A 155 -9.69 19.95 -18.07
N THR A 156 -8.51 19.33 -18.01
CA THR A 156 -7.63 19.19 -19.19
C THR A 156 -7.76 17.84 -19.87
N MET A 157 -8.13 16.79 -19.13
CA MET A 157 -8.25 15.42 -19.60
C MET A 157 -9.47 14.71 -18.97
N PRO A 158 -10.71 15.26 -19.12
CA PRO A 158 -11.89 14.75 -18.43
C PRO A 158 -12.18 13.28 -18.77
N GLU A 159 -12.02 12.86 -20.02
CA GLU A 159 -12.27 11.48 -20.42
C GLU A 159 -11.33 10.49 -19.72
N VAL A 160 -10.06 10.85 -19.57
CA VAL A 160 -9.08 10.00 -18.88
C VAL A 160 -9.45 9.87 -17.39
N MET A 161 -9.84 10.97 -16.75
CA MET A 161 -10.23 10.98 -15.34
C MET A 161 -11.50 10.19 -15.09
N LEU A 162 -12.50 10.31 -15.98
CA LEU A 162 -13.72 9.51 -15.93
C LEU A 162 -13.40 8.00 -16.01
N ARG A 163 -12.52 7.59 -16.93
CA ARG A 163 -12.09 6.18 -17.06
C ARG A 163 -11.35 5.70 -15.82
N TYR A 164 -10.44 6.49 -15.27
CA TYR A 164 -9.68 6.12 -14.08
C TYR A 164 -10.61 5.93 -12.86
N ARG A 165 -11.55 6.84 -12.65
CA ARG A 165 -12.52 6.72 -11.57
C ARG A 165 -13.48 5.54 -11.76
N ALA A 166 -13.97 5.32 -12.96
CA ALA A 166 -14.83 4.18 -13.27
C ALA A 166 -14.08 2.84 -13.06
N ALA A 167 -12.81 2.76 -13.48
CA ALA A 167 -11.96 1.58 -13.23
C ALA A 167 -11.72 1.34 -11.76
N SER A 168 -11.42 2.38 -10.98
CA SER A 168 -11.25 2.27 -9.52
C SER A 168 -12.53 1.81 -8.83
N ALA A 169 -13.69 2.33 -9.25
CA ALA A 169 -14.99 1.91 -8.75
C ALA A 169 -15.29 0.43 -9.09
N PHE A 170 -14.99 0.00 -10.32
CA PHE A 170 -15.09 -1.40 -10.72
C PHE A 170 -14.24 -2.30 -9.84
N GLY A 171 -12.96 -1.95 -9.68
CA GLY A 171 -12.01 -2.73 -8.89
C GLY A 171 -12.42 -2.88 -7.42
N ARG A 172 -12.97 -1.84 -6.82
CA ARG A 172 -13.44 -1.90 -5.42
C ARG A 172 -14.66 -2.78 -5.24
N LEU A 173 -15.54 -2.88 -6.24
CA LEU A 173 -16.73 -3.71 -6.17
C LEU A 173 -16.44 -5.19 -6.45
N TYR A 174 -15.63 -5.45 -7.47
CA TYR A 174 -15.50 -6.80 -8.01
C TYR A 174 -14.13 -7.45 -7.78
N ALA A 175 -13.11 -6.65 -7.45
CA ALA A 175 -11.75 -7.12 -7.22
C ALA A 175 -11.09 -6.53 -5.94
N PRO A 176 -11.80 -6.46 -4.79
CA PRO A 176 -11.28 -5.84 -3.58
C PRO A 176 -10.04 -6.57 -3.02
N ASP A 177 -9.97 -7.87 -3.22
CA ASP A 177 -8.84 -8.72 -2.85
C ASP A 177 -7.58 -8.42 -3.68
N VAL A 178 -7.74 -8.14 -4.98
CA VAL A 178 -6.65 -7.72 -5.87
C VAL A 178 -6.10 -6.35 -5.45
N LEU A 179 -7.00 -5.43 -5.08
CA LEU A 179 -6.62 -4.09 -4.64
C LEU A 179 -6.19 -4.01 -3.17
N MET A 180 -6.37 -5.11 -2.39
CA MET A 180 -6.02 -5.18 -0.96
C MET A 180 -6.60 -4.03 -0.14
N GLY A 181 -7.75 -3.48 -0.53
CA GLY A 181 -8.39 -2.34 0.09
C GLY A 181 -7.74 -0.99 -0.20
N PHE A 182 -6.69 -0.93 -1.02
CA PHE A 182 -6.06 0.34 -1.39
C PHE A 182 -6.94 1.11 -2.37
N ARG A 183 -6.93 2.42 -2.21
CA ARG A 183 -7.63 3.37 -3.08
C ARG A 183 -6.73 3.80 -4.23
N SER A 184 -7.31 4.46 -5.22
CA SER A 184 -6.49 5.19 -6.20
C SER A 184 -5.84 6.41 -5.54
N GLN A 185 -4.72 6.86 -6.13
CA GLN A 185 -4.02 8.08 -5.70
C GLN A 185 -4.99 9.26 -5.66
N GLU A 186 -5.77 9.45 -6.71
CA GLU A 186 -6.72 10.55 -6.84
C GLU A 186 -7.80 10.50 -5.75
N GLU A 187 -8.30 9.30 -5.42
CA GLU A 187 -9.28 9.13 -4.35
C GLU A 187 -8.70 9.39 -2.97
N ALA A 188 -7.45 8.98 -2.74
CA ALA A 188 -6.77 9.23 -1.48
C ALA A 188 -6.47 10.73 -1.29
N GLU A 189 -6.08 11.44 -2.36
CA GLU A 189 -5.89 12.89 -2.36
C GLU A 189 -7.21 13.65 -2.13
N ASP A 190 -8.33 13.18 -2.71
CA ASP A 190 -9.64 13.78 -2.51
C ASP A 190 -10.09 13.66 -1.05
N MET A 191 -9.94 12.48 -0.47
CA MET A 191 -10.26 12.24 0.95
C MET A 191 -9.38 13.04 1.90
N ALA A 192 -8.12 13.23 1.57
CA ALA A 192 -7.18 14.01 2.38
C ALA A 192 -7.54 15.50 2.38
N ASN A 193 -8.11 15.98 1.27
CA ASN A 193 -8.55 17.38 1.10
C ASN A 193 -10.02 17.61 1.51
N ALA A 194 -10.81 16.55 1.68
CA ALA A 194 -12.18 16.64 2.17
C ALA A 194 -12.18 16.80 3.68
N VAL A 195 -12.33 18.05 4.13
CA VAL A 195 -12.54 18.54 5.51
C VAL A 195 -11.55 17.97 6.55
N PRO A 196 -10.84 18.81 7.28
CA PRO A 196 -10.14 18.36 8.48
C PRO A 196 -11.21 17.82 9.46
N VAL A 197 -11.27 16.51 9.61
CA VAL A 197 -11.82 15.94 10.85
C VAL A 197 -11.04 16.63 11.97
N PRO A 198 -11.70 17.30 12.95
CA PRO A 198 -10.96 17.94 14.02
C PRO A 198 -10.03 16.91 14.65
N GLN A 199 -8.74 17.09 14.47
CA GLN A 199 -7.67 16.22 15.03
C GLN A 199 -7.68 16.20 16.57
N SER A 200 -8.62 16.95 17.19
CA SER A 200 -8.63 17.31 18.60
C SER A 200 -8.68 16.13 19.59
N LYS A 201 -9.05 14.93 19.17
CA LYS A 201 -9.04 13.76 20.06
C LYS A 201 -7.78 12.91 19.93
N THR A 202 -7.25 12.80 18.72
CA THR A 202 -6.04 12.00 18.46
C THR A 202 -4.79 12.78 18.90
N ASP A 203 -4.75 14.09 18.65
CA ASP A 203 -3.64 14.94 19.11
C ASP A 203 -3.61 15.05 20.63
N LYS A 204 -4.76 15.19 21.28
CA LYS A 204 -4.86 15.13 22.76
C LYS A 204 -4.46 13.76 23.32
N LEU A 205 -4.77 12.67 22.60
CA LEU A 205 -4.37 11.34 23.02
C LEU A 205 -2.86 11.14 22.87
N ASN A 206 -2.28 11.63 21.78
CA ASN A 206 -0.83 11.59 21.56
C ASN A 206 -0.09 12.50 22.56
N GLU A 207 -0.57 13.71 22.82
CA GLU A 207 -0.03 14.57 23.90
C GLU A 207 -0.11 13.91 25.29
N LEU A 208 -1.19 13.18 25.57
CA LEU A 208 -1.33 12.44 26.81
C LEU A 208 -0.41 11.21 26.89
N LEU A 209 -0.18 10.54 25.76
CA LEU A 209 0.77 9.43 25.66
C LEU A 209 2.22 9.93 25.82
N ASP A 210 2.57 11.00 25.11
CA ASP A 210 3.90 11.62 25.21
C ASP A 210 4.17 12.15 26.64
N ALA A 211 3.15 12.73 27.29
CA ALA A 211 3.24 13.16 28.67
C ALA A 211 3.36 11.98 29.66
N ALA A 212 2.66 10.88 29.41
CA ALA A 212 2.75 9.67 30.22
C ALA A 212 4.09 8.92 30.06
N GLU A 213 4.69 8.97 28.86
CA GLU A 213 6.04 8.44 28.62
C GLU A 213 7.12 9.31 29.27
N ALA A 214 6.91 10.63 29.36
CA ALA A 214 7.83 11.55 30.05
C ALA A 214 7.77 11.46 31.58
N GLU A 215 6.67 10.94 32.16
CA GLU A 215 6.49 10.73 33.60
C GLU A 215 6.91 9.33 34.10
N GLN A 216 7.40 8.45 33.19
CA GLN A 216 7.92 7.16 33.63
C GLN A 216 9.23 7.38 34.39
N PRO A 217 9.33 6.95 35.70
CA PRO A 217 10.61 7.01 36.39
C PRO A 217 11.61 6.12 35.70
N GLU A 218 12.86 6.60 35.54
CA GLU A 218 13.96 5.83 34.98
C GLU A 218 13.94 4.40 35.56
N GLU A 219 13.59 3.43 34.72
CA GLU A 219 13.73 2.02 35.07
C GLU A 219 15.21 1.78 35.36
N LYS A 220 15.53 1.45 36.61
CA LYS A 220 16.87 0.96 36.93
C LYS A 220 17.16 -0.23 36.03
N PRO A 221 18.30 -0.27 35.35
CA PRO A 221 18.61 -1.35 34.41
C PRO A 221 18.49 -2.70 35.15
N PHE A 222 17.71 -3.59 34.58
CA PHE A 222 17.59 -4.96 35.05
C PHE A 222 18.98 -5.60 35.12
N PRO A 223 19.35 -6.30 36.23
CA PRO A 223 20.64 -6.97 36.33
C PRO A 223 20.80 -7.96 35.19
N LYS A 224 21.90 -7.83 34.46
CA LYS A 224 22.16 -8.55 33.19
C LYS A 224 22.39 -10.06 33.36
N SER A 225 22.57 -10.55 34.60
CA SER A 225 22.70 -11.98 34.88
C SER A 225 22.43 -12.32 36.37
N ALA A 226 22.11 -13.57 36.65
CA ALA A 226 21.98 -14.09 38.01
C ALA A 226 23.30 -13.93 38.84
N ARG A 227 24.44 -13.77 38.17
CA ARG A 227 25.74 -13.51 38.81
C ARG A 227 25.82 -12.09 39.39
N ASP A 228 25.19 -11.10 38.73
CA ASP A 228 25.25 -9.72 39.20
C ASP A 228 24.37 -9.53 40.44
N ILE A 229 23.29 -10.31 40.57
CA ILE A 229 22.46 -10.34 41.79
C ILE A 229 23.23 -10.96 42.99
N LEU A 230 23.94 -12.07 42.72
CA LEU A 230 24.70 -12.77 43.75
C LEU A 230 25.90 -11.96 44.22
N ASN A 231 26.58 -11.21 43.36
CA ASN A 231 27.70 -10.35 43.72
C ASN A 231 27.25 -9.13 44.55
N ALA A 232 26.08 -8.56 44.27
CA ALA A 232 25.53 -7.47 45.04
C ALA A 232 25.15 -7.92 46.49
N GLU A 233 24.62 -9.14 46.67
CA GLU A 233 24.33 -9.70 47.98
C GLU A 233 25.60 -10.05 48.79
N ILE A 234 26.72 -10.36 48.12
CA ILE A 234 28.02 -10.64 48.75
C ILE A 234 28.67 -9.34 49.23
N GLU A 235 28.63 -8.24 48.45
CA GLU A 235 29.15 -6.95 48.81
C GLU A 235 28.40 -6.35 50.02
N ASP A 236 27.06 -6.49 50.07
CA ASP A 236 26.28 -6.05 51.25
C ASP A 236 26.58 -6.88 52.52
N ALA A 237 26.94 -8.14 52.41
CA ALA A 237 27.28 -9.01 53.53
C ALA A 237 28.69 -8.74 54.09
N GLU A 238 29.65 -8.31 53.25
CA GLU A 238 31.02 -7.96 53.70
C GLU A 238 31.07 -6.59 54.39
N THR A 239 30.22 -5.65 54.02
CA THR A 239 30.19 -4.32 54.66
C THR A 239 29.59 -4.34 56.08
N VAL A 240 28.75 -5.34 56.40
CA VAL A 240 28.16 -5.50 57.76
C VAL A 240 29.12 -6.18 58.73
N SER A 241 30.18 -6.85 58.27
CA SER A 241 31.14 -7.56 59.12
C SER A 241 32.38 -6.74 59.53
N GLU A 242 32.52 -5.52 59.04
CA GLU A 242 33.62 -4.61 59.39
C GLU A 242 33.22 -3.52 60.45
N GLU A 243 31.97 -3.49 60.90
CA GLU A 243 31.51 -2.53 61.92
C GLU A 243 31.19 -3.16 63.31
N GLU A 244 31.73 -4.36 63.64
CA GLU A 244 31.72 -4.87 65.03
C GLU A 244 33.13 -4.90 65.68
#